data_9a4c359a60983da1dffa37a04ac80422
#
_entry.id   9a4c359a60983da1dffa37a04ac80422
#
_cell.length_a   1.000
_cell.length_b   1.000
_cell.length_c   1.000
_cell.angle_alpha   90.00
_cell.angle_beta   90.00
_cell.angle_gamma   90.00
#
_symmetry.space_group_name_H-M   'P 1'
#
loop_
_entity.id
_entity.type
_entity.pdbx_description
1 polymer ?
#
loop_
_entity_poly.entity_id
_entity_poly.type
_entity_poly.pdbx_seq_one_letter_code
_entity_poly.pdbx_strand_id
1 'polypeptide(L)'
;CHKKIKDGINCKDCKNRSYKTITKKDILNHLQGNAYNASDVIGVYPLLSNGTCRFMVFDFDNHDKGAEEKDFANSDDTWVEEVESMREICVLNGIEPLVERSRSGRGAHVWIFFDKPIAASFVRKFGFALLDKGTD
;
A
#
# COMPACT_ATOMS: atom_id res chain seq x y z
N CYS A 1 -6.60 15.53 17.43
CA CYS A 1 -7.78 14.70 17.07
C CYS A 1 -7.99 13.47 17.97
N HIS A 2 -7.10 13.19 18.93
CA HIS A 2 -7.19 12.00 19.79
C HIS A 2 -8.47 11.89 20.64
N LYS A 3 -9.14 13.01 20.96
CA LYS A 3 -10.39 12.97 21.75
C LYS A 3 -11.59 12.41 20.98
N LYS A 4 -11.63 12.52 19.65
CA LYS A 4 -12.80 12.13 18.85
C LYS A 4 -12.77 10.72 18.29
N ILE A 5 -11.60 10.06 18.28
CA ILE A 5 -11.50 8.63 17.97
C ILE A 5 -12.25 7.79 19.02
N LYS A 6 -12.30 8.26 20.28
CA LYS A 6 -13.10 7.63 21.37
C LYS A 6 -14.61 7.70 21.13
N ASP A 7 -15.08 8.68 20.34
CA ASP A 7 -16.51 8.89 20.07
C ASP A 7 -16.96 8.23 18.74
N GLY A 8 -16.11 7.35 18.14
CA GLY A 8 -16.45 6.63 16.91
C GLY A 8 -16.46 7.49 15.63
N ILE A 9 -16.00 8.76 15.69
CA ILE A 9 -15.92 9.64 14.52
C ILE A 9 -14.66 9.33 13.73
N ASN A 10 -14.82 8.93 12.47
CA ASN A 10 -13.73 8.66 11.57
C ASN A 10 -12.91 9.93 11.29
N CYS A 11 -11.59 9.83 11.19
CA CYS A 11 -10.70 10.98 10.91
C CYS A 11 -11.05 11.72 9.61
N LYS A 12 -11.56 11.01 8.60
CA LYS A 12 -12.00 11.62 7.33
C LYS A 12 -13.18 12.59 7.51
N ASP A 13 -14.03 12.36 8.51
CA ASP A 13 -15.25 13.12 8.77
C ASP A 13 -15.04 14.20 9.86
N CYS A 14 -13.82 14.31 10.39
CA CYS A 14 -13.49 15.24 11.46
C CYS A 14 -13.38 16.69 10.94
N LYS A 15 -14.28 17.57 11.37
CA LYS A 15 -14.28 19.00 11.01
C LYS A 15 -13.01 19.75 11.47
N ASN A 16 -12.31 19.23 12.50
CA ASN A 16 -11.08 19.80 13.03
C ASN A 16 -9.82 19.13 12.45
N ARG A 17 -9.94 18.43 11.32
CA ARG A 17 -8.82 17.82 10.63
C ARG A 17 -7.88 18.90 10.12
N SER A 18 -6.63 18.85 10.53
CA SER A 18 -5.58 19.69 9.99
C SER A 18 -4.47 18.78 9.41
N TYR A 19 -4.03 19.11 8.23
CA TYR A 19 -2.91 18.42 7.60
C TYR A 19 -1.61 19.06 8.08
N LYS A 20 -0.69 18.23 8.49
CA LYS A 20 0.65 18.64 8.89
C LYS A 20 1.59 18.49 7.69
N THR A 21 2.41 19.49 7.43
CA THR A 21 3.49 19.33 6.47
C THR A 21 4.49 18.30 6.99
N ILE A 22 4.84 17.32 6.15
CA ILE A 22 5.82 16.30 6.48
C ILE A 22 7.20 16.94 6.60
N THR A 23 7.94 16.58 7.64
CA THR A 23 9.32 17.03 7.88
C THR A 23 10.30 15.88 7.73
N LYS A 24 11.59 16.20 7.56
CA LYS A 24 12.66 15.20 7.56
C LYS A 24 12.64 14.34 8.83
N LYS A 25 12.31 14.92 9.98
CA LYS A 25 12.20 14.19 11.26
C LYS A 25 11.06 13.16 11.23
N ASP A 26 9.91 13.52 10.64
CA ASP A 26 8.78 12.59 10.52
C ASP A 26 9.17 11.37 9.67
N ILE A 27 9.90 11.59 8.57
CA ILE A 27 10.42 10.51 7.71
C ILE A 27 11.42 9.64 8.47
N LEU A 28 12.39 10.24 9.17
CA LEU A 28 13.38 9.49 9.94
C LEU A 28 12.73 8.64 11.05
N ASN A 29 11.75 9.19 11.77
CA ASN A 29 11.02 8.46 12.80
C ASN A 29 10.28 7.26 12.20
N HIS A 30 9.65 7.44 11.03
CA HIS A 30 8.98 6.36 10.31
C HIS A 30 9.96 5.23 9.95
N LEU A 31 11.12 5.59 9.38
CA LEU A 31 12.15 4.62 8.98
C LEU A 31 12.79 3.90 10.17
N GLN A 32 12.88 4.55 11.32
CA GLN A 32 13.41 3.95 12.56
C GLN A 32 12.45 2.95 13.20
N GLY A 33 11.18 2.95 12.78
CA GLY A 33 10.20 1.95 13.22
C GLY A 33 9.92 1.98 14.72
N ASN A 34 9.60 3.14 15.28
CA ASN A 34 9.25 3.23 16.70
C ASN A 34 7.86 2.63 16.94
N ALA A 35 7.81 1.33 17.27
CA ALA A 35 6.60 0.51 17.40
C ALA A 35 5.58 1.04 18.43
N TYR A 36 5.99 1.95 19.31
CA TYR A 36 5.15 2.47 20.40
C TYR A 36 4.46 3.79 20.06
N ASN A 37 4.76 4.40 18.92
CA ASN A 37 4.25 5.73 18.58
C ASN A 37 3.50 5.71 17.27
N ALA A 38 2.16 5.54 17.34
CA ALA A 38 1.30 5.52 16.14
C ALA A 38 1.39 6.81 15.29
N SER A 39 1.97 7.88 15.83
CA SER A 39 2.21 9.14 15.12
C SER A 39 3.36 9.08 14.12
N ASP A 40 4.20 8.04 14.20
CA ASP A 40 5.37 7.88 13.31
C ASP A 40 5.04 7.07 12.04
N VAL A 41 3.79 6.64 11.88
CA VAL A 41 3.31 5.97 10.66
C VAL A 41 2.95 7.03 9.61
N ILE A 42 3.57 6.93 8.43
CA ILE A 42 3.32 7.81 7.30
C ILE A 42 2.52 7.04 6.25
N GLY A 43 1.42 7.63 5.79
CA GLY A 43 0.70 7.19 4.61
C GLY A 43 0.86 8.22 3.49
N VAL A 44 0.98 7.78 2.25
CA VAL A 44 1.09 8.64 1.08
C VAL A 44 -0.04 8.34 0.10
N TYR A 45 -0.56 9.40 -0.53
CA TYR A 45 -1.52 9.25 -1.62
C TYR A 45 -0.77 9.27 -2.95
N PRO A 46 -1.01 8.30 -3.85
CA PRO A 46 -0.38 8.29 -5.17
C PRO A 46 -0.87 9.45 -6.05
N LEU A 47 -2.14 9.88 -5.88
CA LEU A 47 -2.75 10.92 -6.70
C LEU A 47 -2.31 12.32 -6.27
N LEU A 48 -1.67 13.05 -7.19
CA LEU A 48 -1.30 14.45 -7.04
C LEU A 48 -2.47 15.37 -7.41
N SER A 49 -2.42 16.62 -6.95
CA SER A 49 -3.49 17.63 -7.17
C SER A 49 -3.78 17.94 -8.65
N ASN A 50 -2.81 17.68 -9.53
CA ASN A 50 -2.94 17.87 -10.99
C ASN A 50 -3.45 16.62 -11.73
N GLY A 51 -3.93 15.60 -11.00
CA GLY A 51 -4.45 14.36 -11.59
C GLY A 51 -3.39 13.38 -12.11
N THR A 52 -2.11 13.58 -11.73
CA THR A 52 -1.02 12.67 -12.06
C THR A 52 -0.57 11.85 -10.84
N CYS A 53 0.25 10.83 -11.07
CA CYS A 53 0.93 10.07 -10.03
C CYS A 53 2.35 9.71 -10.46
N ARG A 54 3.22 9.40 -9.49
CA ARG A 54 4.61 8.98 -9.70
C ARG A 54 4.87 7.52 -9.38
N PHE A 55 3.87 6.85 -8.84
CA PHE A 55 3.92 5.42 -8.55
C PHE A 55 2.52 4.84 -8.56
N MET A 56 2.45 3.54 -8.69
CA MET A 56 1.28 2.72 -8.41
C MET A 56 1.68 1.59 -7.48
N VAL A 57 0.71 1.00 -6.82
CA VAL A 57 0.92 -0.13 -5.92
C VAL A 57 -0.22 -1.12 -6.09
N PHE A 58 0.11 -2.40 -6.12
CA PHE A 58 -0.82 -3.50 -5.96
C PHE A 58 -0.73 -3.99 -4.53
N ASP A 59 -1.89 -4.21 -3.93
CA ASP A 59 -2.02 -4.67 -2.54
C ASP A 59 -2.58 -6.10 -2.56
N PHE A 60 -1.72 -7.04 -2.20
CA PHE A 60 -2.06 -8.46 -2.09
C PHE A 60 -2.20 -8.79 -0.61
N ASP A 61 -3.42 -9.09 -0.19
CA ASP A 61 -3.73 -9.32 1.22
C ASP A 61 -4.56 -10.58 1.38
N ASN A 62 -4.18 -11.42 2.34
CA ASN A 62 -4.96 -12.59 2.69
C ASN A 62 -6.15 -12.17 3.55
N HIS A 63 -7.33 -12.12 2.93
CA HIS A 63 -8.58 -11.67 3.53
C HIS A 63 -9.35 -12.76 4.27
N ASP A 64 -8.74 -13.86 4.68
CA ASP A 64 -9.41 -14.85 5.50
C ASP A 64 -9.99 -14.23 6.77
N LYS A 65 -11.24 -13.79 6.64
CA LYS A 65 -12.06 -13.21 7.69
C LYS A 65 -12.48 -14.33 8.62
N GLY A 66 -11.63 -14.73 9.55
CA GLY A 66 -12.03 -15.67 10.58
C GLY A 66 -10.97 -16.59 11.17
N ALA A 67 -9.76 -16.61 10.66
CA ALA A 67 -8.67 -17.31 11.31
C ALA A 67 -8.28 -16.52 12.56
N GLU A 68 -8.70 -17.00 13.74
CA GLU A 68 -8.09 -16.59 15.00
C GLU A 68 -6.58 -16.83 14.90
N GLU A 69 -5.77 -15.99 15.54
CA GLU A 69 -4.29 -15.95 15.50
C GLU A 69 -3.57 -17.30 15.71
N LYS A 70 -4.29 -18.39 15.86
CA LYS A 70 -3.75 -19.71 16.25
C LYS A 70 -3.45 -20.67 15.10
N ASP A 71 -3.90 -20.37 13.87
CA ASP A 71 -3.71 -21.29 12.72
C ASP A 71 -2.67 -20.76 11.71
N PHE A 72 -1.49 -20.35 12.19
CA PHE A 72 -0.35 -19.98 11.32
C PHE A 72 0.18 -21.14 10.47
N ALA A 73 -0.19 -22.39 10.77
CA ALA A 73 0.31 -23.59 10.08
C ALA A 73 -0.52 -24.00 8.85
N ASN A 74 -1.71 -23.43 8.66
CA ASN A 74 -2.64 -23.77 7.57
C ASN A 74 -3.16 -22.53 6.80
N SER A 75 -2.46 -21.38 6.87
CA SER A 75 -2.82 -20.24 6.02
C SER A 75 -2.47 -20.59 4.58
N ASP A 76 -3.47 -20.56 3.73
CA ASP A 76 -3.31 -20.67 2.29
C ASP A 76 -2.50 -19.43 1.81
N ASP A 77 -1.20 -19.61 1.57
CA ASP A 77 -0.27 -18.55 1.19
C ASP A 77 -0.40 -18.18 -0.31
N THR A 78 -1.63 -18.26 -0.84
CA THR A 78 -1.95 -17.94 -2.26
C THR A 78 -1.47 -16.55 -2.66
N TRP A 79 -1.46 -15.58 -1.72
CA TRP A 79 -0.92 -14.25 -1.99
C TRP A 79 0.55 -14.24 -2.41
N VAL A 80 1.36 -15.22 -1.98
CA VAL A 80 2.77 -15.34 -2.38
C VAL A 80 2.87 -15.67 -3.87
N GLU A 81 2.06 -16.62 -4.33
CA GLU A 81 2.00 -17.03 -5.74
C GLU A 81 1.50 -15.87 -6.61
N GLU A 82 0.49 -15.14 -6.16
CA GLU A 82 -0.04 -13.96 -6.85
C GLU A 82 1.00 -12.84 -6.97
N VAL A 83 1.78 -12.59 -5.91
CA VAL A 83 2.87 -11.60 -5.91
C VAL A 83 3.99 -12.00 -6.86
N GLU A 84 4.41 -13.26 -6.85
CA GLU A 84 5.44 -13.76 -7.77
C GLU A 84 4.97 -13.70 -9.23
N SER A 85 3.73 -14.08 -9.51
CA SER A 85 3.11 -13.96 -10.84
C SER A 85 3.13 -12.50 -11.32
N MET A 86 2.71 -11.55 -10.47
CA MET A 86 2.75 -10.12 -10.79
C MET A 86 4.18 -9.63 -11.04
N ARG A 87 5.14 -10.09 -10.23
CA ARG A 87 6.56 -9.75 -10.40
C ARG A 87 7.11 -10.24 -11.74
N GLU A 88 6.81 -11.48 -12.09
CA GLU A 88 7.21 -12.07 -13.39
C GLU A 88 6.61 -11.30 -14.57
N ILE A 89 5.32 -10.97 -14.52
CA ILE A 89 4.66 -10.16 -15.56
C ILE A 89 5.35 -8.81 -15.71
N CYS A 90 5.67 -8.14 -14.59
CA CYS A 90 6.40 -6.88 -14.63
C CYS A 90 7.76 -7.06 -15.34
N VAL A 91 8.56 -8.04 -14.93
CA VAL A 91 9.88 -8.30 -15.50
C VAL A 91 9.82 -8.63 -16.99
N LEU A 92 8.88 -9.48 -17.41
CA LEU A 92 8.65 -9.83 -18.82
C LEU A 92 8.26 -8.60 -19.67
N ASN A 93 7.69 -7.57 -19.07
CA ASN A 93 7.37 -6.32 -19.75
C ASN A 93 8.42 -5.21 -19.55
N GLY A 94 9.61 -5.55 -19.04
CA GLY A 94 10.73 -4.60 -18.84
C GLY A 94 10.51 -3.65 -17.66
N ILE A 95 9.67 -4.02 -16.70
CA ILE A 95 9.36 -3.23 -15.50
C ILE A 95 10.10 -3.87 -14.32
N GLU A 96 10.78 -3.05 -13.53
CA GLU A 96 11.42 -3.47 -12.28
C GLU A 96 10.53 -3.10 -11.09
N PRO A 97 9.72 -4.05 -10.55
CA PRO A 97 8.87 -3.79 -9.41
C PRO A 97 9.66 -3.91 -8.10
N LEU A 98 9.27 -3.15 -7.09
CA LEU A 98 9.71 -3.36 -5.72
C LEU A 98 8.62 -4.11 -4.94
N VAL A 99 9.01 -5.18 -4.26
CA VAL A 99 8.10 -5.98 -3.43
C VAL A 99 8.37 -5.69 -1.97
N GLU A 100 7.34 -5.28 -1.25
CA GLU A 100 7.34 -5.02 0.20
C GLU A 100 6.39 -5.99 0.88
N ARG A 101 6.88 -6.71 1.89
CA ARG A 101 5.99 -7.53 2.73
C ARG A 101 5.15 -6.63 3.62
N SER A 102 3.85 -6.89 3.72
CA SER A 102 2.94 -6.11 4.57
C SER A 102 3.33 -6.23 6.05
N ARG A 103 2.94 -5.23 6.84
CA ARG A 103 3.23 -5.20 8.28
C ARG A 103 2.67 -6.41 9.03
N SER A 104 1.53 -6.94 8.61
CA SER A 104 0.91 -8.14 9.19
C SER A 104 1.73 -9.41 8.89
N GLY A 105 2.60 -9.37 7.86
CA GLY A 105 3.30 -10.53 7.33
C GLY A 105 2.43 -11.47 6.50
N ARG A 106 1.16 -11.11 6.27
CA ARG A 106 0.13 -11.94 5.61
C ARG A 106 -0.29 -11.37 4.25
N GLY A 107 0.56 -10.61 3.62
CA GLY A 107 0.36 -9.98 2.34
C GLY A 107 1.60 -9.21 1.88
N ALA A 108 1.52 -8.59 0.72
CA ALA A 108 2.60 -7.76 0.18
C ALA A 108 2.07 -6.62 -0.69
N HIS A 109 2.91 -5.63 -0.87
CA HIS A 109 2.71 -4.53 -1.80
C HIS A 109 3.71 -4.65 -2.95
N VAL A 110 3.22 -4.59 -4.18
CA VAL A 110 4.08 -4.54 -5.38
C VAL A 110 4.05 -3.13 -5.93
N TRP A 111 5.18 -2.43 -5.82
CA TRP A 111 5.33 -1.02 -6.17
C TRP A 111 5.95 -0.87 -7.55
N ILE A 112 5.38 0.01 -8.38
CA ILE A 112 5.96 0.45 -9.66
C ILE A 112 6.12 1.97 -9.61
N PHE A 113 7.35 2.44 -9.78
CA PHE A 113 7.69 3.86 -9.77
C PHE A 113 7.88 4.37 -11.19
N PHE A 114 7.52 5.62 -11.43
CA PHE A 114 7.65 6.29 -12.72
C PHE A 114 8.67 7.43 -12.64
N ASP A 115 9.54 7.54 -13.63
CA ASP A 115 10.55 8.60 -13.73
C ASP A 115 9.94 10.00 -13.74
N LYS A 116 8.74 10.14 -14.29
CA LYS A 116 7.98 11.38 -14.38
C LYS A 116 6.52 11.18 -13.98
N PRO A 117 5.82 12.26 -13.59
CA PRO A 117 4.39 12.15 -13.33
C PRO A 117 3.62 11.70 -14.57
N ILE A 118 2.74 10.72 -14.38
CA ILE A 118 1.88 10.15 -15.43
C ILE A 118 0.41 10.37 -15.04
N ALA A 119 -0.46 10.60 -16.03
CA ALA A 119 -1.89 10.74 -15.76
C ALA A 119 -2.44 9.51 -15.02
N ALA A 120 -3.07 9.72 -13.87
CA ALA A 120 -3.55 8.65 -13.01
C ALA A 120 -4.58 7.74 -13.72
N SER A 121 -5.38 8.30 -14.63
CA SER A 121 -6.32 7.53 -15.47
C SER A 121 -5.60 6.53 -16.39
N PHE A 122 -4.43 6.90 -16.92
CA PHE A 122 -3.62 6.00 -17.73
C PHE A 122 -2.97 4.92 -16.85
N VAL A 123 -2.39 5.31 -15.71
CA VAL A 123 -1.77 4.36 -14.77
C VAL A 123 -2.78 3.33 -14.26
N ARG A 124 -4.02 3.74 -14.00
CA ARG A 124 -5.08 2.83 -13.61
C ARG A 124 -5.38 1.79 -14.68
N LYS A 125 -5.52 2.20 -15.96
CA LYS A 125 -5.74 1.29 -17.09
C LYS A 125 -4.57 0.32 -17.25
N PHE A 126 -3.36 0.84 -17.12
CA PHE A 126 -2.14 0.04 -17.17
C PHE A 126 -2.09 -1.01 -16.06
N GLY A 127 -2.44 -0.64 -14.82
CA GLY A 127 -2.52 -1.58 -13.71
C GLY A 127 -3.52 -2.72 -13.95
N PHE A 128 -4.70 -2.41 -14.45
CA PHE A 128 -5.67 -3.46 -14.83
C PHE A 128 -5.14 -4.38 -15.93
N ALA A 129 -4.46 -3.82 -16.95
CA ALA A 129 -3.89 -4.64 -18.02
C ALA A 129 -2.77 -5.58 -17.53
N LEU A 130 -2.05 -5.22 -16.45
CA LEU A 130 -1.10 -6.12 -15.82
C LEU A 130 -1.80 -7.22 -15.03
N LEU A 131 -2.88 -6.90 -14.30
CA LEU A 131 -3.68 -7.88 -13.56
C LEU A 131 -4.34 -8.89 -14.51
N ASP A 132 -4.93 -8.42 -15.62
CA ASP A 132 -5.57 -9.30 -16.61
C ASP A 132 -4.60 -10.33 -17.20
N LYS A 133 -3.30 -9.99 -17.32
CA LYS A 133 -2.27 -10.93 -17.79
C LYS A 133 -1.86 -11.97 -16.73
N GLY A 134 -2.14 -11.73 -15.47
CA GLY A 134 -1.82 -12.64 -14.36
C GLY A 134 -2.89 -13.68 -14.09
N THR A 135 -4.05 -13.56 -14.77
CA THR A 135 -5.18 -14.48 -14.60
C THR A 135 -5.30 -15.55 -15.70
N ASP A 136 -4.41 -15.51 -16.70
CA ASP A 136 -4.30 -16.52 -17.77
C ASP A 136 -3.20 -17.55 -17.44
#